data_4a48af24e437e2c7a3b2f14d1561cb46
#
_entry.id   4a48af24e437e2c7a3b2f14d1561cb46
#
_cell.length_a   1.000
_cell.length_b   1.000
_cell.length_c   1.000
_cell.angle_alpha   90.00
_cell.angle_beta   90.00
_cell.angle_gamma   90.00
#
_symmetry.space_group_name_H-M   'P 1'
#
loop_
_entity.id
_entity.type
_entity.pdbx_description
1 polymer ?
#
loop_
_entity_poly.entity_id
_entity_poly.type
_entity_poly.pdbx_seq_one_letter_code
_entity_poly.pdbx_strand_id
1 'polypeptide(L)'
;PRCDFVLQTWDTAYEASNKADYSACTTWGVWYNEEENNTANLILLDAFKDRMEFPELKAVALKHYKEWEPDMLVVEKKAAGAPLIQELRSMGIPVGEFSPSRGNDKIVRLNAIADMFVSGRVWAPDTRWAREVIEEVAAFPAGANDDFVDCVSLALMRFRQGGFIGTDRDEADEPTFFKRRTAAYY
;
A
#
# COMPACT_ATOMS: atom_id res chain seq x y z
N PRO A 1 -6.02 -3.41 -16.08
CA PRO A 1 -4.85 -4.08 -16.67
C PRO A 1 -4.49 -5.36 -15.90
N ARG A 2 -3.80 -6.28 -16.56
CA ARG A 2 -3.19 -7.41 -15.87
C ARG A 2 -1.97 -6.90 -15.11
N CYS A 3 -1.90 -7.17 -13.80
CA CYS A 3 -0.80 -6.72 -12.97
C CYS A 3 0.27 -7.80 -12.88
N ASP A 4 1.54 -7.39 -12.94
CA ASP A 4 2.70 -8.27 -12.79
C ASP A 4 3.12 -8.46 -11.33
N PHE A 5 2.63 -7.60 -10.46
CA PHE A 5 2.87 -7.65 -9.03
C PHE A 5 1.71 -6.99 -8.27
N VAL A 6 1.30 -7.57 -7.16
CA VAL A 6 0.25 -7.04 -6.29
C VAL A 6 0.79 -6.81 -4.89
N LEU A 7 0.60 -5.60 -4.38
CA LEU A 7 0.95 -5.22 -3.01
C LEU A 7 -0.32 -4.85 -2.24
N GLN A 8 -0.43 -5.37 -1.03
CA GLN A 8 -1.47 -4.97 -0.08
C GLN A 8 -0.84 -4.35 1.16
N THR A 9 -1.37 -3.21 1.60
CA THR A 9 -0.89 -2.49 2.79
C THR A 9 -2.01 -2.27 3.78
N TRP A 10 -1.67 -2.41 5.08
CA TRP A 10 -2.60 -2.21 6.18
C TRP A 10 -2.06 -1.21 7.19
N ASP A 11 -2.88 -0.24 7.55
CA ASP A 11 -2.77 0.56 8.76
C ASP A 11 -3.90 0.18 9.71
N THR A 12 -3.60 -0.11 11.00
CA THR A 12 -4.57 -0.71 11.91
C THR A 12 -4.75 0.12 13.17
N ALA A 13 -6.00 0.33 13.56
CA ALA A 13 -6.37 0.98 14.81
C ALA A 13 -6.25 0.00 16.01
N TYR A 14 -6.15 0.56 17.22
CA TYR A 14 -6.00 -0.24 18.45
C TYR A 14 -7.33 -0.84 18.95
N GLU A 15 -8.42 -0.07 18.86
CA GLU A 15 -9.75 -0.44 19.36
C GLU A 15 -10.85 0.19 18.50
N ALA A 16 -11.99 -0.50 18.36
CA ALA A 16 -13.20 0.02 17.73
C ALA A 16 -14.01 0.91 18.70
N SER A 17 -13.39 1.87 19.39
CA SER A 17 -14.14 2.79 20.23
C SER A 17 -14.76 3.92 19.41
N ASN A 18 -15.79 4.60 19.96
CA ASN A 18 -16.43 5.75 19.27
C ASN A 18 -15.49 6.94 18.99
N LYS A 19 -14.24 6.88 19.44
CA LYS A 19 -13.16 7.83 19.19
C LYS A 19 -11.96 7.16 18.51
N ALA A 20 -12.04 5.86 18.20
CA ALA A 20 -10.94 5.13 17.59
C ALA A 20 -10.80 5.49 16.12
N ASP A 21 -9.57 5.48 15.68
CA ASP A 21 -9.18 5.58 14.29
C ASP A 21 -9.69 4.36 13.50
N TYR A 22 -9.78 4.50 12.20
CA TYR A 22 -10.14 3.40 11.33
C TYR A 22 -8.96 2.46 11.12
N SER A 23 -9.25 1.18 10.90
CA SER A 23 -8.32 0.29 10.23
C SER A 23 -8.54 0.39 8.73
N ALA A 24 -7.47 0.62 7.99
CA ALA A 24 -7.51 0.84 6.55
C ALA A 24 -6.61 -0.15 5.81
N CYS A 25 -7.00 -0.47 4.59
CA CYS A 25 -6.26 -1.31 3.66
C CYS A 25 -6.30 -0.69 2.26
N THR A 26 -5.18 -0.78 1.55
CA THR A 26 -5.13 -0.50 0.11
C THR A 26 -4.43 -1.63 -0.62
N THR A 27 -4.98 -2.03 -1.78
CA THR A 27 -4.39 -3.03 -2.66
C THR A 27 -3.99 -2.39 -3.97
N TRP A 28 -2.76 -2.60 -4.39
CA TRP A 28 -2.14 -1.97 -5.54
C TRP A 28 -1.57 -2.99 -6.49
N GLY A 29 -1.69 -2.71 -7.80
CA GLY A 29 -1.06 -3.50 -8.84
C GLY A 29 0.00 -2.71 -9.60
N VAL A 30 1.08 -3.38 -9.99
CA VAL A 30 2.05 -2.89 -10.96
C VAL A 30 1.70 -3.47 -12.32
N TRP A 31 1.62 -2.62 -13.32
CA TRP A 31 1.46 -3.03 -14.71
C TRP A 31 2.39 -2.21 -15.61
N TYR A 32 2.79 -2.80 -16.73
CA TYR A 32 3.70 -2.16 -17.68
C TYR A 32 2.94 -1.77 -18.95
N ASN A 33 3.09 -0.51 -19.36
CA ASN A 33 2.51 -0.02 -20.59
C ASN A 33 3.47 -0.30 -21.76
N GLU A 34 3.11 -1.28 -22.59
CA GLU A 34 3.92 -1.68 -23.75
C GLU A 34 4.02 -0.56 -24.80
N GLU A 35 2.99 0.29 -24.91
CA GLU A 35 2.96 1.42 -25.82
C GLU A 35 3.89 2.58 -25.39
N GLU A 36 4.26 2.61 -24.12
CA GLU A 36 5.12 3.64 -23.51
C GLU A 36 6.47 3.05 -23.08
N ASN A 37 7.14 2.32 -23.96
CA ASN A 37 8.46 1.73 -23.69
C ASN A 37 8.50 0.82 -22.45
N ASN A 38 7.42 0.10 -22.19
CA ASN A 38 7.32 -0.79 -21.03
C ASN A 38 7.44 -0.07 -19.69
N THR A 39 6.92 1.14 -19.62
CA THR A 39 6.94 1.96 -18.40
C THR A 39 6.07 1.34 -17.31
N ALA A 40 6.60 1.22 -16.11
CA ALA A 40 5.86 0.73 -14.96
C ALA A 40 4.85 1.76 -14.47
N ASN A 41 3.62 1.33 -14.27
CA ASN A 41 2.52 2.10 -13.73
C ASN A 41 1.95 1.41 -12.50
N LEU A 42 1.31 2.20 -11.62
CA LEU A 42 0.61 1.73 -10.44
C LEU A 42 -0.88 1.94 -10.60
N ILE A 43 -1.66 0.95 -10.24
CA ILE A 43 -3.12 1.07 -10.19
C ILE A 43 -3.64 0.67 -8.83
N LEU A 44 -4.49 1.52 -8.24
CA LEU A 44 -5.27 1.18 -7.07
C LEU A 44 -6.33 0.15 -7.47
N LEU A 45 -6.24 -1.07 -6.92
CA LEU A 45 -7.14 -2.18 -7.24
C LEU A 45 -8.31 -2.26 -6.27
N ASP A 46 -8.06 -1.93 -5.00
CA ASP A 46 -9.06 -1.98 -3.94
C ASP A 46 -8.66 -1.08 -2.77
N ALA A 47 -9.65 -0.60 -2.03
CA ALA A 47 -9.46 0.11 -0.78
C ALA A 47 -10.59 -0.20 0.19
N PHE A 48 -10.25 -0.42 1.44
CA PHE A 48 -11.18 -0.74 2.52
C PHE A 48 -10.83 0.08 3.76
N LYS A 49 -11.84 0.58 4.45
CA LYS A 49 -11.68 1.28 5.73
C LYS A 49 -12.90 1.07 6.59
N ASP A 50 -12.70 0.58 7.81
CA ASP A 50 -13.76 0.43 8.80
C ASP A 50 -13.20 0.42 10.23
N ARG A 51 -14.10 0.57 11.20
CA ARG A 51 -13.80 0.42 12.62
C ARG A 51 -14.14 -1.01 13.04
N MET A 52 -13.13 -1.74 13.47
CA MET A 52 -13.24 -3.16 13.75
C MET A 52 -12.53 -3.53 15.04
N GLU A 53 -13.11 -4.45 15.79
CA GLU A 53 -12.39 -5.17 16.84
C GLU A 53 -11.39 -6.16 16.23
N PHE A 54 -10.38 -6.55 17.00
CA PHE A 54 -9.30 -7.39 16.49
C PHE A 54 -9.73 -8.72 15.82
N PRO A 55 -10.72 -9.47 16.36
CA PRO A 55 -11.18 -10.68 15.69
C PRO A 55 -11.79 -10.44 14.31
N GLU A 56 -12.51 -9.33 14.15
CA GLU A 56 -13.09 -8.90 12.88
C GLU A 56 -12.00 -8.42 11.92
N LEU A 57 -11.07 -7.58 12.37
CA LEU A 57 -9.91 -7.14 11.63
C LEU A 57 -9.13 -8.32 11.03
N LYS A 58 -8.86 -9.35 11.84
CA LYS A 58 -8.20 -10.57 11.39
C LYS A 58 -8.98 -11.28 10.30
N ALA A 59 -10.31 -11.44 10.48
CA ALA A 59 -11.17 -12.10 9.49
C ALA A 59 -11.22 -11.33 8.17
N VAL A 60 -11.32 -10.00 8.23
CA VAL A 60 -11.31 -9.11 7.05
C VAL A 60 -9.96 -9.14 6.36
N ALA A 61 -8.85 -9.06 7.10
CA ALA A 61 -7.50 -9.15 6.51
C ALA A 61 -7.28 -10.48 5.77
N LEU A 62 -7.73 -11.60 6.34
CA LEU A 62 -7.69 -12.91 5.68
C LEU A 62 -8.57 -12.97 4.42
N LYS A 63 -9.74 -12.34 4.44
CA LYS A 63 -10.63 -12.27 3.28
C LYS A 63 -9.95 -11.52 2.14
N HIS A 64 -9.44 -10.31 2.40
CA HIS A 64 -8.75 -9.50 1.39
C HIS A 64 -7.48 -10.18 0.86
N TYR A 65 -6.71 -10.84 1.74
CA TYR A 65 -5.56 -11.63 1.31
C TYR A 65 -5.94 -12.75 0.32
N LYS A 66 -7.01 -13.50 0.60
CA LYS A 66 -7.48 -14.59 -0.28
C LYS A 66 -8.10 -14.08 -1.57
N GLU A 67 -8.72 -12.91 -1.54
CA GLU A 67 -9.37 -12.30 -2.71
C GLU A 67 -8.34 -11.77 -3.71
N TRP A 68 -7.29 -11.14 -3.21
CA TRP A 68 -6.29 -10.46 -4.04
C TRP A 68 -5.01 -11.25 -4.24
N GLU A 69 -4.75 -12.28 -3.44
CA GLU A 69 -3.53 -13.10 -3.46
C GLU A 69 -2.25 -12.25 -3.66
N PRO A 70 -2.01 -11.23 -2.81
CA PRO A 70 -0.92 -10.29 -3.04
C PRO A 70 0.44 -10.97 -2.96
N ASP A 71 1.34 -10.58 -3.86
CA ASP A 71 2.76 -11.00 -3.82
C ASP A 71 3.46 -10.48 -2.56
N MET A 72 3.00 -9.36 -2.04
CA MET A 72 3.49 -8.76 -0.80
C MET A 72 2.35 -8.19 0.03
N LEU A 73 2.28 -8.58 1.29
CA LEU A 73 1.41 -8.01 2.31
C LEU A 73 2.27 -7.28 3.34
N VAL A 74 2.01 -5.99 3.56
CA VAL A 74 2.73 -5.16 4.54
C VAL A 74 1.76 -4.58 5.54
N VAL A 75 2.11 -4.69 6.82
CA VAL A 75 1.31 -4.15 7.93
C VAL A 75 2.17 -3.17 8.73
N GLU A 76 1.63 -2.00 9.06
CA GLU A 76 2.28 -1.07 9.97
C GLU A 76 2.31 -1.66 11.38
N LYS A 77 3.52 -1.77 11.98
CA LYS A 77 3.75 -2.38 13.29
C LYS A 77 3.45 -1.39 14.42
N LYS A 78 2.22 -0.90 14.47
CA LYS A 78 1.71 -0.11 15.61
C LYS A 78 0.32 -0.61 15.98
N ALA A 79 -0.16 -0.27 17.13
CA ALA A 79 -1.51 -0.59 17.59
C ALA A 79 -1.86 -2.09 17.43
N ALA A 80 -2.90 -2.43 16.69
CA ALA A 80 -3.31 -3.80 16.40
C ALA A 80 -2.45 -4.47 15.31
N GLY A 81 -1.53 -3.77 14.66
CA GLY A 81 -0.69 -4.31 13.59
C GLY A 81 0.27 -5.41 14.07
N ALA A 82 0.88 -5.25 15.24
CA ALA A 82 1.80 -6.25 15.78
C ALA A 82 1.12 -7.61 16.02
N PRO A 83 -0.02 -7.70 16.72
CA PRO A 83 -0.74 -8.96 16.86
C PRO A 83 -1.30 -9.49 15.53
N LEU A 84 -1.74 -8.62 14.61
CA LEU A 84 -2.19 -9.04 13.28
C LEU A 84 -1.06 -9.70 12.49
N ILE A 85 0.15 -9.12 12.47
CA ILE A 85 1.34 -9.70 11.84
C ILE A 85 1.63 -11.10 12.41
N GLN A 86 1.59 -11.24 13.73
CA GLN A 86 1.85 -12.52 14.39
C GLN A 86 0.82 -13.59 14.00
N GLU A 87 -0.45 -13.24 14.01
CA GLU A 87 -1.54 -14.17 13.65
C GLU A 87 -1.45 -14.60 12.18
N LEU A 88 -1.26 -13.66 11.23
CA LEU A 88 -1.15 -13.99 9.81
C LEU A 88 0.08 -14.86 9.53
N ARG A 89 1.22 -14.56 10.15
CA ARG A 89 2.44 -15.39 10.04
C ARG A 89 2.23 -16.81 10.60
N SER A 90 1.49 -16.96 11.69
CA SER A 90 1.16 -18.27 12.26
C SER A 90 0.32 -19.13 11.32
N MET A 91 -0.41 -18.52 10.40
CA MET A 91 -1.20 -19.18 9.35
C MET A 91 -0.38 -19.44 8.06
N GLY A 92 0.91 -19.16 8.08
CA GLY A 92 1.79 -19.35 6.92
C GLY A 92 1.75 -18.22 5.90
N ILE A 93 1.11 -17.09 6.20
CA ILE A 93 1.05 -15.92 5.32
C ILE A 93 2.33 -15.10 5.50
N PRO A 94 3.11 -14.83 4.43
CA PRO A 94 4.27 -13.97 4.51
C PRO A 94 3.84 -12.51 4.66
N VAL A 95 4.13 -11.93 5.84
CA VAL A 95 3.80 -10.54 6.15
C VAL A 95 5.07 -9.74 6.36
N GLY A 96 5.25 -8.70 5.56
CA GLY A 96 6.21 -7.64 5.80
C GLY A 96 5.74 -6.71 6.93
N GLU A 97 6.65 -6.26 7.77
CA GLU A 97 6.34 -5.27 8.78
C GLU A 97 6.96 -3.92 8.43
N PHE A 98 6.24 -2.86 8.73
CA PHE A 98 6.73 -1.50 8.63
C PHE A 98 6.66 -0.84 10.02
N SER A 99 7.78 -0.30 10.46
CA SER A 99 7.85 0.47 11.71
C SER A 99 8.29 1.89 11.36
N PRO A 100 7.41 2.89 11.53
CA PRO A 100 7.80 4.27 11.28
C PRO A 100 8.92 4.67 12.24
N SER A 101 10.00 5.22 11.72
CA SER A 101 11.09 5.77 12.53
C SER A 101 10.72 7.16 13.05
N ARG A 102 11.31 7.58 14.18
CA ARG A 102 11.20 8.96 14.66
C ARG A 102 11.73 9.92 13.58
N GLY A 103 10.89 10.87 13.17
CA GLY A 103 11.21 11.81 12.08
C GLY A 103 10.71 11.39 10.71
N ASN A 104 10.14 10.20 10.54
CA ASN A 104 9.45 9.79 9.32
C ASN A 104 7.97 10.18 9.42
N ASP A 105 7.73 11.48 9.51
CA ASP A 105 6.39 12.07 9.56
C ASP A 105 5.61 11.76 8.26
N LYS A 106 4.28 11.65 8.36
CA LYS A 106 3.36 11.45 7.23
C LYS A 106 3.62 12.45 6.09
N ILE A 107 3.88 13.72 6.42
CA ILE A 107 4.22 14.77 5.44
C ILE A 107 5.49 14.42 4.67
N VAL A 108 6.53 13.95 5.36
CA VAL A 108 7.80 13.55 4.72
C VAL A 108 7.58 12.35 3.79
N ARG A 109 6.80 11.36 4.23
CA ARG A 109 6.46 10.18 3.41
C ARG A 109 5.67 10.58 2.16
N LEU A 110 4.65 11.43 2.31
CA LEU A 110 3.83 11.86 1.18
C LEU A 110 4.64 12.70 0.19
N ASN A 111 5.51 13.58 0.68
CA ASN A 111 6.42 14.36 -0.18
C ASN A 111 7.40 13.46 -0.95
N ALA A 112 7.85 12.36 -0.34
CA ALA A 112 8.76 11.42 -0.99
C ALA A 112 8.12 10.66 -2.18
N ILE A 113 6.79 10.61 -2.26
CA ILE A 113 6.06 9.94 -3.35
C ILE A 113 5.29 10.91 -4.26
N ALA A 114 5.35 12.22 -3.98
CA ALA A 114 4.58 13.23 -4.72
C ALA A 114 4.92 13.24 -6.23
N ASP A 115 6.19 13.02 -6.58
CA ASP A 115 6.66 12.93 -7.95
C ASP A 115 6.04 11.75 -8.74
N MET A 116 5.65 10.68 -8.08
CA MET A 116 4.95 9.55 -8.71
C MET A 116 3.55 9.95 -9.19
N PHE A 117 2.86 10.81 -8.44
CA PHE A 117 1.58 11.36 -8.87
C PHE A 117 1.75 12.36 -10.01
N VAL A 118 2.74 13.25 -9.90
CA VAL A 118 3.03 14.27 -10.92
C VAL A 118 3.42 13.65 -12.25
N SER A 119 4.13 12.52 -12.23
CA SER A 119 4.53 11.80 -13.44
C SER A 119 3.37 11.09 -14.16
N GLY A 120 2.15 11.09 -13.60
CA GLY A 120 0.98 10.44 -14.18
C GLY A 120 1.02 8.90 -14.13
N ARG A 121 1.89 8.33 -13.32
CA ARG A 121 2.07 6.86 -13.22
C ARG A 121 1.20 6.19 -12.17
N VAL A 122 0.43 6.97 -11.40
CA VAL A 122 -0.47 6.45 -10.36
C VAL A 122 -1.90 6.55 -10.88
N TRP A 123 -2.57 5.42 -10.98
CA TRP A 123 -3.89 5.29 -11.55
C TRP A 123 -4.90 4.81 -10.51
N ALA A 124 -6.15 5.16 -10.69
CA ALA A 124 -7.26 4.65 -9.89
C ALA A 124 -8.48 4.44 -10.78
N PRO A 125 -9.35 3.46 -10.48
CA PRO A 125 -10.59 3.27 -11.21
C PRO A 125 -11.58 4.39 -10.90
N ASP A 126 -12.46 4.69 -11.86
CA ASP A 126 -13.54 5.67 -11.64
C ASP A 126 -14.69 5.03 -10.84
N THR A 127 -14.44 4.81 -9.56
CA THR A 127 -15.38 4.24 -8.61
C THR A 127 -15.54 5.15 -7.40
N ARG A 128 -16.64 4.98 -6.66
CA ARG A 128 -16.90 5.79 -5.47
C ARG A 128 -15.80 5.61 -4.41
N TRP A 129 -15.44 4.38 -4.11
CA TRP A 129 -14.43 4.07 -3.08
C TRP A 129 -13.04 4.60 -3.47
N ALA A 130 -12.66 4.56 -4.76
CA ALA A 130 -11.39 5.11 -5.20
C ALA A 130 -11.35 6.64 -5.09
N ARG A 131 -12.47 7.30 -5.35
CA ARG A 131 -12.59 8.76 -5.13
C ARG A 131 -12.42 9.12 -3.66
N GLU A 132 -12.96 8.33 -2.73
CA GLU A 132 -12.78 8.54 -1.28
C GLU A 132 -11.29 8.51 -0.90
N VAL A 133 -10.50 7.58 -1.46
CA VAL A 133 -9.05 7.53 -1.26
C VAL A 133 -8.36 8.78 -1.83
N ILE A 134 -8.71 9.16 -3.06
CA ILE A 134 -8.12 10.33 -3.74
C ILE A 134 -8.40 11.61 -2.97
N GLU A 135 -9.65 11.80 -2.52
CA GLU A 135 -10.07 12.97 -1.77
C GLU A 135 -9.34 13.08 -0.42
N GLU A 136 -9.19 11.95 0.30
CA GLU A 136 -8.47 11.93 1.58
C GLU A 136 -6.98 12.27 1.40
N VAL A 137 -6.32 11.68 0.40
CA VAL A 137 -4.90 11.97 0.10
C VAL A 137 -4.72 13.42 -0.35
N ALA A 138 -5.63 13.95 -1.20
CA ALA A 138 -5.55 15.32 -1.69
C ALA A 138 -5.85 16.38 -0.60
N ALA A 139 -6.68 16.04 0.39
CA ALA A 139 -7.01 16.93 1.50
C ALA A 139 -5.92 16.99 2.57
N PHE A 140 -4.99 16.04 2.60
CA PHE A 140 -3.94 16.00 3.62
C PHE A 140 -2.96 17.19 3.48
N PRO A 141 -2.52 17.84 4.57
CA PRO A 141 -2.75 17.53 5.99
C PRO A 141 -4.00 18.17 6.62
N ALA A 142 -4.81 18.86 5.84
CA ALA A 142 -5.97 19.61 6.35
C ALA A 142 -7.25 18.78 6.47
N GLY A 143 -7.24 17.53 5.97
CA GLY A 143 -8.38 16.61 6.01
C GLY A 143 -8.72 16.13 7.42
N ALA A 144 -9.97 15.67 7.62
CA ALA A 144 -10.46 15.13 8.87
C ALA A 144 -9.93 13.71 9.18
N ASN A 145 -9.57 12.96 8.14
CA ASN A 145 -9.04 11.60 8.22
C ASN A 145 -7.72 11.51 7.44
N ASP A 146 -6.87 10.58 7.84
CA ASP A 146 -5.58 10.33 7.20
C ASP A 146 -5.19 8.83 7.16
N ASP A 147 -6.18 7.95 7.38
CA ASP A 147 -5.96 6.50 7.43
C ASP A 147 -5.53 5.93 6.07
N PHE A 148 -6.16 6.39 4.98
CA PHE A 148 -5.74 6.03 3.63
C PHE A 148 -4.41 6.66 3.24
N VAL A 149 -4.08 7.84 3.77
CA VAL A 149 -2.78 8.49 3.51
C VAL A 149 -1.63 7.61 3.98
N ASP A 150 -1.76 6.98 5.15
CA ASP A 150 -0.76 6.05 5.67
C ASP A 150 -0.61 4.82 4.79
N CYS A 151 -1.71 4.16 4.41
CA CYS A 151 -1.69 3.01 3.51
C CYS A 151 -1.10 3.35 2.14
N VAL A 152 -1.54 4.44 1.52
CA VAL A 152 -1.07 4.89 0.20
C VAL A 152 0.41 5.23 0.24
N SER A 153 0.85 6.03 1.21
CA SER A 153 2.26 6.40 1.33
C SER A 153 3.15 5.18 1.55
N LEU A 154 2.72 4.22 2.37
CA LEU A 154 3.44 2.98 2.60
C LEU A 154 3.55 2.13 1.33
N ALA A 155 2.46 1.99 0.58
CA ALA A 155 2.44 1.24 -0.67
C ALA A 155 3.39 1.83 -1.71
N LEU A 156 3.26 3.13 -1.98
CA LEU A 156 4.04 3.82 -3.01
C LEU A 156 5.53 3.89 -2.65
N MET A 157 5.88 4.11 -1.38
CA MET A 157 7.27 4.01 -0.92
C MET A 157 7.84 2.60 -1.11
N ARG A 158 7.05 1.55 -0.86
CA ARG A 158 7.46 0.17 -1.06
C ARG A 158 7.73 -0.13 -2.52
N PHE A 159 6.88 0.33 -3.43
CA PHE A 159 7.10 0.20 -4.87
C PHE A 159 8.37 0.91 -5.32
N ARG A 160 8.60 2.12 -4.84
CA ARG A 160 9.80 2.89 -5.15
C ARG A 160 11.07 2.18 -4.67
N GLN A 161 11.10 1.75 -3.42
CA GLN A 161 12.22 1.01 -2.81
C GLN A 161 12.46 -0.35 -3.48
N GLY A 162 11.42 -0.99 -3.99
CA GLY A 162 11.49 -2.25 -4.73
C GLY A 162 12.03 -2.12 -6.15
N GLY A 163 12.30 -0.91 -6.66
CA GLY A 163 12.82 -0.68 -7.99
C GLY A 163 11.80 -0.91 -9.12
N PHE A 164 10.50 -0.96 -8.81
CA PHE A 164 9.45 -1.12 -9.82
C PHE A 164 9.23 0.16 -10.62
N ILE A 165 9.35 1.31 -9.97
CA ILE A 165 9.19 2.63 -10.57
C ILE A 165 10.43 3.46 -10.29
N GLY A 166 11.18 3.78 -11.34
CA GLY A 166 12.20 4.83 -11.34
C GLY A 166 11.56 6.18 -11.66
N THR A 167 12.06 7.23 -11.04
CA THR A 167 11.75 8.61 -11.39
C THR A 167 13.07 9.29 -11.78
N ASP A 168 13.01 10.45 -12.45
CA ASP A 168 14.23 11.20 -12.86
C ASP A 168 15.20 11.50 -11.70
N ARG A 169 14.69 11.42 -10.45
CA ARG A 169 15.54 11.57 -9.25
C ARG A 169 16.29 10.30 -8.88
N ASP A 170 15.78 9.13 -9.29
CA ASP A 170 16.38 7.83 -8.96
C ASP A 170 17.54 7.51 -9.92
N GLU A 171 17.66 8.19 -11.07
CA GLU A 171 18.79 8.06 -11.99
C GLU A 171 20.11 8.60 -11.39
N ALA A 172 20.04 9.38 -10.30
CA ALA A 172 21.20 9.89 -9.59
C ALA A 172 21.83 8.89 -8.59
N ASP A 173 21.07 7.87 -8.16
CA ASP A 173 21.52 6.80 -7.29
C ASP A 173 21.59 5.49 -8.09
N GLU A 174 22.76 4.84 -8.13
CA GLU A 174 23.00 3.61 -8.90
C GLU A 174 21.91 2.54 -8.68
N PRO A 175 21.34 1.93 -9.74
CA PRO A 175 20.24 1.00 -9.62
C PRO A 175 20.68 -0.31 -8.98
N THR A 176 20.07 -0.66 -7.86
CA THR A 176 20.17 -2.00 -7.30
C THR A 176 19.28 -2.97 -8.12
N PHE A 177 19.92 -3.73 -9.01
CA PHE A 177 19.22 -4.70 -9.85
C PHE A 177 18.71 -5.88 -9.02
N PHE A 178 17.39 -5.96 -8.79
CA PHE A 178 16.76 -7.22 -8.40
C PHE A 178 16.53 -8.06 -9.66
N LYS A 179 17.23 -9.19 -9.77
CA LYS A 179 16.97 -10.19 -10.81
C LYS A 179 15.55 -10.73 -10.65
N ARG A 180 14.71 -10.53 -11.68
CA ARG A 180 13.41 -11.19 -11.83
C ARG A 180 13.58 -12.71 -11.62
N ARG A 181 12.89 -13.29 -10.66
CA ARG A 181 12.55 -14.72 -10.71
C ARG A 181 11.37 -14.86 -11.67
N THR A 182 11.63 -15.32 -12.87
CA THR A 182 10.60 -15.87 -13.74
C THR A 182 10.04 -17.11 -13.07
N ALA A 183 8.87 -17.01 -12.46
CA ALA A 183 8.12 -18.17 -12.05
C ALA A 183 7.59 -18.83 -13.34
N ALA A 184 8.24 -19.93 -13.75
CA ALA A 184 7.67 -20.82 -14.74
C ALA A 184 6.54 -21.59 -14.06
N TYR A 185 5.31 -21.28 -14.43
CA TYR A 185 4.17 -22.14 -14.13
C TYR A 185 4.13 -23.26 -15.17
N TYR A 186 4.35 -24.48 -14.73
CA TYR A 186 3.92 -25.69 -15.38
C TYR A 186 2.52 -26.06 -14.88
#